data_1ce97d6bc2d53c8c355a5f37419c7c39
#
_entry.id   1ce97d6bc2d53c8c355a5f37419c7c39
#
_cell.length_a   1.000
_cell.length_b   1.000
_cell.length_c   1.000
_cell.angle_alpha   90.00
_cell.angle_beta   90.00
_cell.angle_gamma   90.00
#
_symmetry.space_group_name_H-M   'P 1'
#
loop_
_entity.id
_entity.type
_entity.pdbx_description
1 polymer ?
#
loop_
_entity_poly.entity_id
_entity_poly.type
_entity_poly.pdbx_seq_one_letter_code
_entity_poly.pdbx_strand_id
1 'polypeptide(L)'
;LESLDSALHGWAGRGVAERCMAVHGSAWHSKAWFFTGDLMRTIHVTIEGATPLLCNRFTDAAQMTATSGNKLSLVGDKGSPKEQAESKLYIGHEGGPMIPQPNLFRCLIDAGKFFKHGKSKITTQKSSLIPACVEIDAIELPIRHKEPWTVDTRAVRIPSTGGRILCHRPCFHDWQISFTLRIDTDLVAPKLVREIVDAAGKRVGLGDFRPDCKGPFGKFVVTSWEVDE
;
A
#
# COMPACT_ATOMS: atom_id res chain seq x y z
N LEU A 1 -16.33 -57.41 -9.09
CA LEU A 1 -16.35 -58.13 -7.80
C LEU A 1 -16.35 -57.08 -6.70
N GLU A 2 -17.56 -56.77 -6.28
CA GLU A 2 -18.13 -56.77 -4.92
C GLU A 2 -17.55 -55.66 -4.03
N SER A 3 -18.33 -54.65 -3.84
CA SER A 3 -19.40 -54.39 -2.87
C SER A 3 -18.83 -54.11 -1.47
N LEU A 4 -19.09 -52.92 -0.99
CA LEU A 4 -19.66 -52.74 0.35
C LEU A 4 -20.22 -51.32 0.47
N ASP A 5 -21.52 -51.35 0.31
CA ASP A 5 -22.49 -50.32 0.66
C ASP A 5 -22.72 -50.35 2.19
N SER A 6 -23.31 -49.26 2.67
CA SER A 6 -24.02 -49.15 3.95
C SER A 6 -23.23 -48.83 5.22
N ALA A 7 -23.46 -47.58 5.65
CA ALA A 7 -23.98 -47.27 6.99
C ALA A 7 -24.44 -45.82 7.10
N LEU A 8 -25.63 -45.53 6.58
CA LEU A 8 -26.50 -44.42 7.02
C LEU A 8 -27.33 -44.94 8.20
N HIS A 9 -27.16 -44.36 9.37
CA HIS A 9 -28.16 -44.27 10.46
C HIS A 9 -27.70 -43.13 11.33
N GLY A 10 -28.35 -41.99 11.40
CA GLY A 10 -29.69 -41.85 11.91
C GLY A 10 -29.63 -41.47 13.38
N TRP A 11 -29.52 -40.15 13.66
CA TRP A 11 -29.90 -39.60 14.96
C TRP A 11 -30.90 -38.47 14.74
N ALA A 12 -32.16 -38.90 14.79
CA ALA A 12 -33.29 -38.03 14.96
C ALA A 12 -33.64 -37.92 16.45
N GLY A 13 -33.82 -36.71 16.90
CA GLY A 13 -34.83 -36.32 17.85
C GLY A 13 -34.60 -36.69 19.33
N ARG A 14 -34.52 -35.62 20.12
CA ARG A 14 -35.52 -35.41 21.19
C ARG A 14 -35.46 -33.98 21.71
N GLY A 15 -36.56 -33.30 21.55
CA GLY A 15 -36.81 -31.99 22.14
C GLY A 15 -36.84 -32.06 23.66
N VAL A 16 -36.33 -31.03 24.28
CA VAL A 16 -36.68 -30.69 25.66
C VAL A 16 -37.31 -29.31 25.61
N ALA A 17 -38.64 -29.32 25.71
CA ALA A 17 -39.43 -28.16 25.93
C ALA A 17 -39.29 -27.69 27.37
N GLU A 18 -39.32 -26.39 27.53
CA GLU A 18 -39.92 -25.59 28.62
C GLU A 18 -39.43 -25.85 30.06
N ARG A 19 -38.72 -24.86 30.57
CA ARG A 19 -39.18 -24.16 31.81
C ARG A 19 -38.75 -22.70 31.77
N CYS A 20 -39.71 -21.88 31.33
CA CYS A 20 -39.70 -20.46 31.68
C CYS A 20 -39.87 -20.30 33.17
N MET A 21 -38.83 -19.75 33.85
CA MET A 21 -39.07 -19.04 35.08
C MET A 21 -38.95 -17.53 34.78
N ALA A 22 -40.09 -16.91 34.87
CA ALA A 22 -40.22 -15.45 34.90
C ALA A 22 -39.52 -14.94 36.14
N VAL A 23 -38.48 -14.14 35.96
CA VAL A 23 -37.91 -13.25 36.97
C VAL A 23 -38.05 -11.82 36.49
N HIS A 24 -38.68 -11.06 37.32
CA HIS A 24 -39.16 -9.67 37.20
C HIS A 24 -38.24 -8.72 36.45
N GLY A 25 -38.96 -7.88 35.68
CA GLY A 25 -38.68 -6.59 35.10
C GLY A 25 -37.46 -5.82 35.60
N SER A 26 -36.52 -5.67 34.71
CA SER A 26 -35.81 -4.40 34.50
C SER A 26 -35.79 -4.19 32.99
N ALA A 27 -36.50 -3.14 32.57
CA ALA A 27 -36.49 -2.71 31.18
C ALA A 27 -35.04 -2.32 30.81
N TRP A 28 -34.33 -3.24 30.24
CA TRP A 28 -33.12 -2.94 29.47
C TRP A 28 -33.60 -2.17 28.24
N HIS A 29 -33.61 -0.84 28.36
CA HIS A 29 -33.61 0.00 27.18
C HIS A 29 -32.32 -0.37 26.43
N SER A 30 -32.44 -1.29 25.49
CA SER A 30 -31.47 -1.43 24.42
C SER A 30 -31.46 -0.09 23.69
N LYS A 31 -30.53 0.79 24.05
CA LYS A 31 -30.14 1.89 23.21
C LYS A 31 -29.61 1.21 21.96
N ALA A 32 -30.47 1.02 20.96
CA ALA A 32 -30.08 0.79 19.62
C ALA A 32 -29.19 1.99 19.27
N TRP A 33 -27.88 1.76 19.26
CA TRP A 33 -26.94 2.68 18.66
C TRP A 33 -27.23 2.65 17.16
N PHE A 34 -28.15 3.51 16.74
CA PHE A 34 -28.23 3.86 15.34
C PHE A 34 -26.94 4.61 15.06
N PHE A 35 -25.97 3.91 14.52
CA PHE A 35 -24.86 4.52 13.80
C PHE A 35 -25.45 5.18 12.55
N THR A 36 -26.02 6.35 12.69
CA THR A 36 -26.46 7.22 11.60
C THR A 36 -25.33 8.19 11.33
N GLY A 37 -24.41 7.79 10.48
CA GLY A 37 -23.35 8.64 9.97
C GLY A 37 -22.37 7.77 9.20
N ASP A 38 -22.12 8.11 7.97
CA ASP A 38 -20.99 7.54 7.21
C ASP A 38 -19.72 7.98 7.93
N LEU A 39 -19.17 7.09 8.78
CA LEU A 39 -17.94 7.34 9.56
C LEU A 39 -16.70 7.47 8.68
N MET A 40 -16.86 7.12 7.40
CA MET A 40 -15.80 7.17 6.41
C MET A 40 -15.90 8.47 5.61
N ARG A 41 -14.93 9.37 5.80
CA ARG A 41 -14.83 10.59 5.01
C ARG A 41 -13.96 10.35 3.78
N THR A 42 -14.50 10.67 2.60
CA THR A 42 -13.81 10.59 1.31
C THR A 42 -13.07 11.88 1.04
N ILE A 43 -11.84 11.76 0.57
CA ILE A 43 -10.96 12.90 0.29
C ILE A 43 -10.21 12.64 -1.02
N HIS A 44 -10.34 13.55 -1.98
CA HIS A 44 -9.59 13.52 -3.22
C HIS A 44 -8.25 14.23 -3.03
N VAL A 45 -7.18 13.52 -3.27
CA VAL A 45 -5.81 14.00 -3.05
C VAL A 45 -5.04 14.00 -4.35
N THR A 46 -4.33 15.10 -4.61
CA THR A 46 -3.33 15.15 -5.67
C THR A 46 -1.98 15.48 -5.07
N ILE A 47 -0.99 14.68 -5.41
CA ILE A 47 0.41 14.88 -5.04
C ILE A 47 1.25 15.17 -6.28
N GLU A 48 2.23 16.04 -6.14
CA GLU A 48 3.15 16.42 -7.20
C GLU A 48 4.60 16.21 -6.75
N GLY A 49 5.45 15.74 -7.67
CA GLY A 49 6.85 15.47 -7.40
C GLY A 49 7.65 16.72 -7.09
N ALA A 50 8.24 16.78 -5.90
CA ALA A 50 9.25 17.76 -5.54
C ALA A 50 10.66 17.37 -5.98
N THR A 51 10.87 16.08 -6.22
CA THR A 51 12.11 15.51 -6.79
C THR A 51 11.73 14.38 -7.76
N PRO A 52 12.61 14.04 -8.72
CA PRO A 52 12.32 12.97 -9.68
C PRO A 52 11.95 11.66 -9.01
N LEU A 53 11.08 10.89 -9.65
CA LEU A 53 10.62 9.58 -9.19
C LEU A 53 11.36 8.48 -9.95
N LEU A 54 11.99 7.55 -9.23
CA LEU A 54 12.61 6.36 -9.79
C LEU A 54 11.72 5.14 -9.57
N CYS A 55 11.43 4.40 -10.64
CA CYS A 55 10.76 3.10 -10.53
C CYS A 55 11.79 1.97 -10.56
N ASN A 56 11.52 0.91 -9.83
CA ASN A 56 12.37 -0.28 -9.79
C ASN A 56 11.53 -1.51 -9.47
N ARG A 57 10.68 -1.92 -10.43
CA ARG A 57 9.87 -3.13 -10.33
C ARG A 57 10.79 -4.36 -10.22
N PHE A 58 10.42 -5.31 -9.41
CA PHE A 58 11.05 -6.61 -9.40
C PHE A 58 10.66 -7.36 -10.69
N THR A 59 11.62 -7.50 -11.60
CA THR A 59 11.38 -8.01 -12.96
C THR A 59 11.01 -9.49 -12.95
N ASP A 60 10.28 -9.93 -13.99
CA ASP A 60 9.87 -11.34 -14.11
C ASP A 60 11.06 -12.28 -14.18
N ALA A 61 12.13 -11.88 -14.85
CA ALA A 61 13.40 -12.61 -14.87
C ALA A 61 14.02 -12.76 -13.45
N ALA A 62 13.95 -11.71 -12.62
CA ALA A 62 14.40 -11.76 -11.25
C ALA A 62 13.49 -12.64 -10.37
N GLN A 63 12.18 -12.64 -10.63
CA GLN A 63 11.21 -13.51 -9.95
C GLN A 63 11.47 -14.99 -10.28
N MET A 64 11.62 -15.33 -11.56
CA MET A 64 11.95 -16.69 -12.00
C MET A 64 13.24 -17.20 -11.37
N THR A 65 14.25 -16.34 -11.29
CA THR A 65 15.53 -16.68 -10.65
C THR A 65 15.38 -16.92 -9.17
N ALA A 66 14.63 -16.07 -8.48
CA ALA A 66 14.37 -16.23 -7.05
C ALA A 66 13.61 -17.53 -6.74
N THR A 67 12.71 -17.95 -7.64
CA THR A 67 11.92 -19.19 -7.50
C THR A 67 12.72 -20.45 -7.87
N SER A 68 13.56 -20.39 -8.90
CA SER A 68 14.34 -21.54 -9.39
C SER A 68 15.62 -21.83 -8.59
N GLY A 69 16.01 -20.92 -7.68
CA GLY A 69 17.26 -21.01 -6.93
C GLY A 69 18.53 -20.83 -7.79
N ASN A 70 18.38 -20.67 -9.10
CA ASN A 70 19.51 -20.42 -10.01
C ASN A 70 19.97 -18.98 -9.85
N LYS A 71 21.28 -18.79 -9.66
CA LYS A 71 21.85 -17.44 -9.66
C LYS A 71 21.80 -16.88 -11.08
N LEU A 72 21.12 -15.77 -11.28
CA LEU A 72 21.27 -14.98 -12.51
C LEU A 72 22.74 -14.68 -12.72
N SER A 73 23.24 -14.97 -13.92
CA SER A 73 24.56 -14.50 -14.31
C SER A 73 24.57 -12.98 -14.19
N LEU A 74 25.48 -12.47 -13.39
CA LEU A 74 25.74 -11.02 -13.28
C LEU A 74 26.41 -10.50 -14.57
N VAL A 75 26.96 -11.42 -15.37
CA VAL A 75 27.67 -11.17 -16.63
C VAL A 75 26.85 -11.83 -17.73
N GLY A 76 26.27 -11.06 -18.62
CA GLY A 76 25.49 -11.49 -19.78
C GLY A 76 24.85 -10.28 -20.46
N ASP A 77 24.44 -10.47 -21.70
CA ASP A 77 23.69 -9.45 -22.43
C ASP A 77 22.33 -9.27 -21.77
N LYS A 78 22.15 -8.16 -21.09
CA LYS A 78 20.89 -7.78 -20.41
C LYS A 78 20.06 -6.82 -21.27
N GLY A 79 20.42 -6.65 -22.52
CA GLY A 79 19.83 -5.65 -23.39
C GLY A 79 20.39 -4.23 -23.14
N SER A 80 19.90 -3.28 -23.89
CA SER A 80 20.26 -1.88 -23.76
C SER A 80 19.86 -1.28 -22.40
N PRO A 81 20.51 -0.21 -21.94
CA PRO A 81 20.11 0.49 -20.72
C PRO A 81 18.64 0.89 -20.71
N LYS A 82 18.07 1.23 -21.88
CA LYS A 82 16.66 1.61 -22.03
C LYS A 82 15.74 0.41 -21.83
N GLU A 83 16.02 -0.73 -22.44
CA GLU A 83 15.24 -1.96 -22.26
C GLU A 83 15.27 -2.46 -20.82
N GLN A 84 16.44 -2.38 -20.16
CA GLN A 84 16.56 -2.73 -18.75
C GLN A 84 15.76 -1.78 -17.85
N ALA A 85 15.72 -0.48 -18.15
CA ALA A 85 14.91 0.48 -17.42
C ALA A 85 13.41 0.23 -17.67
N GLU A 86 13.02 -0.02 -18.93
CA GLU A 86 11.64 -0.28 -19.32
C GLU A 86 11.05 -1.51 -18.61
N SER A 87 11.82 -2.58 -18.45
CA SER A 87 11.41 -3.77 -17.70
C SER A 87 11.11 -3.50 -16.22
N LYS A 88 11.59 -2.39 -15.67
CA LYS A 88 11.38 -1.96 -14.28
C LYS A 88 10.24 -0.97 -14.09
N LEU A 89 9.52 -0.62 -15.14
CA LEU A 89 8.28 0.13 -15.04
C LEU A 89 7.18 -0.74 -14.43
N TYR A 90 6.35 -0.12 -13.62
CA TYR A 90 5.04 -0.64 -13.33
C TYR A 90 4.09 -0.11 -14.40
N ILE A 91 3.52 -1.01 -15.17
CA ILE A 91 2.55 -0.69 -16.23
C ILE A 91 1.19 -1.11 -15.72
N GLY A 92 0.25 -0.17 -15.70
CA GLY A 92 -1.13 -0.41 -15.35
C GLY A 92 -1.88 -1.14 -16.47
N HIS A 93 -3.05 -1.61 -16.17
CA HIS A 93 -3.85 -2.37 -17.11
C HIS A 93 -4.32 -1.53 -18.32
N GLU A 94 -4.35 -0.20 -18.18
CA GLU A 94 -4.60 0.74 -19.29
C GLU A 94 -3.35 1.02 -20.16
N GLY A 95 -2.21 0.37 -19.85
CA GLY A 95 -0.97 0.47 -20.63
C GLY A 95 -0.08 1.67 -20.28
N GLY A 96 -0.43 2.48 -19.29
CA GLY A 96 0.36 3.61 -18.82
C GLY A 96 1.26 3.29 -17.60
N PRO A 97 2.29 4.13 -17.32
CA PRO A 97 3.09 3.99 -16.12
C PRO A 97 2.26 4.30 -14.86
N MET A 98 2.45 3.50 -13.81
CA MET A 98 1.70 3.65 -12.57
C MET A 98 2.57 3.36 -11.35
N ILE A 99 2.08 3.71 -10.16
CA ILE A 99 2.58 3.24 -8.88
C ILE A 99 1.54 2.29 -8.28
N PRO A 100 1.92 1.08 -7.86
CA PRO A 100 1.01 0.22 -7.11
C PRO A 100 0.55 0.89 -5.81
N GLN A 101 -0.74 0.83 -5.52
CA GLN A 101 -1.34 1.36 -4.29
C GLN A 101 -0.56 0.94 -3.02
N PRO A 102 -0.09 -0.32 -2.86
CA PRO A 102 0.66 -0.71 -1.67
C PRO A 102 1.94 0.10 -1.44
N ASN A 103 2.56 0.66 -2.49
CA ASN A 103 3.75 1.50 -2.35
C ASN A 103 3.41 2.84 -1.66
N LEU A 104 2.32 3.49 -2.07
CA LEU A 104 1.83 4.70 -1.42
C LEU A 104 1.33 4.38 -0.01
N PHE A 105 0.57 3.31 0.14
CA PHE A 105 0.06 2.90 1.44
C PHE A 105 1.19 2.63 2.44
N ARG A 106 2.24 1.93 2.02
CA ARG A 106 3.43 1.72 2.84
C ARG A 106 4.14 3.03 3.19
N CYS A 107 4.18 3.99 2.26
CA CYS A 107 4.75 5.31 2.50
C CYS A 107 3.99 6.04 3.64
N LEU A 108 2.66 5.96 3.67
CA LEU A 108 1.84 6.51 4.76
C LEU A 108 2.10 5.82 6.10
N ILE A 109 2.17 4.48 6.10
CA ILE A 109 2.51 3.70 7.30
C ILE A 109 3.86 4.16 7.87
N ASP A 110 4.89 4.25 7.01
CA ASP A 110 6.22 4.64 7.45
C ASP A 110 6.27 6.10 7.91
N ALA A 111 5.43 6.99 7.38
CA ALA A 111 5.28 8.35 7.86
C ALA A 111 4.61 8.44 9.22
N GLY A 112 3.72 7.51 9.55
CA GLY A 112 3.04 7.44 10.84
C GLY A 112 3.99 7.35 12.05
N LYS A 113 5.24 6.92 11.85
CA LYS A 113 6.28 6.88 12.91
C LYS A 113 6.65 8.25 13.47
N PHE A 114 6.38 9.31 12.73
CA PHE A 114 6.67 10.69 13.15
C PHE A 114 5.56 11.33 13.98
N PHE A 115 4.40 10.69 14.06
CA PHE A 115 3.20 11.22 14.72
C PHE A 115 2.75 10.35 15.89
N LYS A 116 1.95 10.97 16.76
CA LYS A 116 1.31 10.30 17.90
C LYS A 116 -0.20 10.44 17.80
N HIS A 117 -0.90 9.42 18.27
CA HIS A 117 -2.32 9.46 18.57
C HIS A 117 -2.47 9.18 20.07
N GLY A 118 -2.91 10.19 20.83
CA GLY A 118 -2.87 10.13 22.29
C GLY A 118 -1.43 9.97 22.82
N LYS A 119 -1.21 8.94 23.64
CA LYS A 119 0.10 8.65 24.24
C LYS A 119 1.00 7.79 23.36
N SER A 120 0.45 7.13 22.33
CA SER A 120 1.16 6.15 21.50
C SER A 120 1.54 6.72 20.13
N LYS A 121 2.61 6.21 19.51
CA LYS A 121 2.93 6.51 18.12
C LYS A 121 1.90 5.84 17.20
N ILE A 122 1.55 6.50 16.09
CA ILE A 122 0.65 5.94 15.06
C ILE A 122 1.26 4.68 14.44
N THR A 123 2.57 4.71 14.17
CA THR A 123 3.31 3.55 13.66
C THR A 123 4.50 3.25 14.57
N THR A 124 4.63 1.99 14.94
CA THR A 124 5.75 1.42 15.71
C THR A 124 6.43 0.34 14.85
N GLN A 125 7.45 -0.34 15.39
CA GLN A 125 8.05 -1.50 14.71
C GLN A 125 7.10 -2.70 14.59
N LYS A 126 6.13 -2.84 15.50
CA LYS A 126 5.24 -4.00 15.59
C LYS A 126 3.86 -3.78 15.01
N SER A 127 3.36 -2.54 14.99
CA SER A 127 1.99 -2.22 14.62
C SER A 127 1.85 -0.82 14.04
N SER A 128 0.78 -0.59 13.28
CA SER A 128 0.37 0.71 12.78
C SER A 128 -1.14 0.88 12.88
N LEU A 129 -1.58 2.09 13.20
CA LEU A 129 -3.00 2.46 13.19
C LEU A 129 -3.49 2.76 11.75
N ILE A 130 -2.59 3.14 10.83
CA ILE A 130 -2.96 3.53 9.47
C ILE A 130 -3.85 2.51 8.76
N PRO A 131 -3.52 1.19 8.76
CA PRO A 131 -4.37 0.20 8.08
C PRO A 131 -5.78 0.06 8.64
N ALA A 132 -6.02 0.51 9.87
CA ALA A 132 -7.33 0.45 10.50
C ALA A 132 -8.18 1.70 10.22
N CYS A 133 -7.58 2.81 9.80
CA CYS A 133 -8.29 4.09 9.70
C CYS A 133 -8.15 4.80 8.35
N VAL A 134 -7.33 4.29 7.44
CA VAL A 134 -7.11 4.90 6.12
C VAL A 134 -7.14 3.83 5.04
N GLU A 135 -7.96 4.06 4.02
CA GLU A 135 -8.02 3.26 2.80
C GLU A 135 -7.65 4.12 1.59
N ILE A 136 -7.04 3.52 0.57
CA ILE A 136 -6.81 4.13 -0.73
C ILE A 136 -7.70 3.40 -1.74
N ASP A 137 -8.60 4.13 -2.38
CA ASP A 137 -9.67 3.59 -3.21
C ASP A 137 -9.23 3.30 -4.67
N ALA A 138 -7.99 2.83 -4.85
CA ALA A 138 -7.49 2.41 -6.16
C ALA A 138 -6.33 1.45 -5.96
N ILE A 139 -6.26 0.40 -6.77
CA ILE A 139 -5.14 -0.57 -6.77
C ILE A 139 -3.96 -0.03 -7.56
N GLU A 140 -4.23 0.67 -8.65
CA GLU A 140 -3.26 1.26 -9.57
C GLU A 140 -3.37 2.78 -9.49
N LEU A 141 -2.24 3.45 -9.32
CA LEU A 141 -2.15 4.91 -9.25
C LEU A 141 -1.40 5.41 -10.48
N PRO A 142 -2.10 5.87 -11.55
CA PRO A 142 -1.47 6.32 -12.77
C PRO A 142 -0.52 7.49 -12.51
N ILE A 143 0.69 7.43 -13.07
CA ILE A 143 1.64 8.53 -13.07
C ILE A 143 1.31 9.45 -14.23
N ARG A 144 0.84 10.67 -13.93
CA ARG A 144 0.75 11.74 -14.92
C ARG A 144 2.10 12.43 -15.02
N HIS A 145 2.61 12.61 -16.22
CA HIS A 145 3.90 13.27 -16.47
C HIS A 145 3.82 14.10 -17.74
N LYS A 146 4.52 15.24 -17.77
CA LYS A 146 4.54 16.14 -18.92
C LYS A 146 5.53 15.69 -19.97
N GLU A 147 6.71 15.24 -19.52
CA GLU A 147 7.79 14.79 -20.39
C GLU A 147 7.97 13.28 -20.33
N PRO A 148 8.44 12.64 -21.43
CA PRO A 148 8.79 11.22 -21.38
C PRO A 148 9.81 10.92 -20.29
N TRP A 149 9.67 9.75 -19.65
CA TRP A 149 10.65 9.30 -18.66
C TRP A 149 12.03 9.10 -19.29
N THR A 150 13.06 9.32 -18.50
CA THR A 150 14.47 9.14 -18.88
C THR A 150 15.09 7.94 -18.16
N VAL A 151 16.29 7.53 -18.57
CA VAL A 151 17.03 6.44 -17.91
C VAL A 151 18.00 7.02 -16.89
N ASP A 152 17.78 6.71 -15.61
CA ASP A 152 18.77 6.94 -14.55
C ASP A 152 19.70 5.75 -14.44
N THR A 153 21.00 5.97 -14.62
CA THR A 153 22.03 4.94 -14.54
C THR A 153 22.96 5.21 -13.37
N ARG A 154 22.98 4.30 -12.40
CA ARG A 154 23.83 4.44 -11.20
C ARG A 154 24.48 3.13 -10.81
N ALA A 155 25.69 3.22 -10.27
CA ALA A 155 26.34 2.09 -9.63
C ALA A 155 25.69 1.82 -8.26
N VAL A 156 25.18 0.61 -8.09
CA VAL A 156 24.56 0.13 -6.85
C VAL A 156 25.46 -0.94 -6.24
N ARG A 157 25.67 -0.88 -4.93
CA ARG A 157 26.43 -1.89 -4.19
C ARG A 157 25.53 -3.08 -3.87
N ILE A 158 26.01 -4.27 -4.17
CA ILE A 158 25.35 -5.53 -3.79
C ILE A 158 25.69 -5.81 -2.31
N PRO A 159 24.70 -5.87 -1.38
CA PRO A 159 24.96 -6.04 0.04
C PRO A 159 25.75 -7.32 0.37
N SER A 160 25.43 -8.44 -0.30
CA SER A 160 26.00 -9.76 -0.02
C SER A 160 27.46 -9.92 -0.46
N THR A 161 27.87 -9.28 -1.56
CA THR A 161 29.22 -9.46 -2.14
C THR A 161 30.09 -8.21 -2.03
N GLY A 162 29.47 -7.05 -1.72
CA GLY A 162 30.17 -5.76 -1.74
C GLY A 162 30.50 -5.23 -3.15
N GLY A 163 30.28 -6.04 -4.20
CA GLY A 163 30.45 -5.65 -5.59
C GLY A 163 29.55 -4.52 -6.03
N ARG A 164 29.89 -3.84 -7.11
CA ARG A 164 29.08 -2.78 -7.72
C ARG A 164 28.54 -3.24 -9.07
N ILE A 165 27.29 -2.97 -9.32
CA ILE A 165 26.63 -3.18 -10.62
C ILE A 165 26.01 -1.88 -11.10
N LEU A 166 25.94 -1.69 -12.42
CA LEU A 166 25.13 -0.61 -12.98
C LEU A 166 23.66 -1.00 -12.91
N CYS A 167 22.86 -0.10 -12.39
CA CYS A 167 21.42 -0.24 -12.32
C CYS A 167 20.78 0.87 -13.18
N HIS A 168 20.00 0.45 -14.18
CA HIS A 168 19.25 1.34 -15.07
C HIS A 168 17.80 1.36 -14.60
N ARG A 169 17.23 2.56 -14.38
CA ARG A 169 15.90 2.76 -13.83
C ARG A 169 15.14 3.83 -14.60
N PRO A 170 13.84 3.70 -14.80
CA PRO A 170 13.04 4.79 -15.35
C PRO A 170 12.93 5.92 -14.31
N CYS A 171 13.11 7.14 -14.79
CA CYS A 171 13.11 8.36 -14.02
C CYS A 171 12.08 9.34 -14.59
N PHE A 172 11.12 9.74 -13.77
CA PHE A 172 10.11 10.76 -14.09
C PHE A 172 10.51 12.07 -13.41
N HIS A 173 10.77 13.10 -14.19
CA HIS A 173 11.20 14.41 -13.65
C HIS A 173 10.00 15.22 -13.14
N ASP A 174 8.97 15.35 -13.99
CA ASP A 174 7.70 16.02 -13.64
C ASP A 174 6.61 14.98 -13.53
N TRP A 175 6.22 14.64 -12.31
CA TRP A 175 5.22 13.61 -12.07
C TRP A 175 4.15 14.05 -11.08
N GLN A 176 2.96 13.58 -11.30
CA GLN A 176 1.78 13.83 -10.48
C GLN A 176 0.99 12.53 -10.32
N ILE A 177 0.39 12.33 -9.17
CA ILE A 177 -0.49 11.21 -8.89
C ILE A 177 -1.73 11.73 -8.16
N SER A 178 -2.92 11.34 -8.64
CA SER A 178 -4.19 11.62 -7.98
C SER A 178 -4.78 10.32 -7.44
N PHE A 179 -5.34 10.36 -6.26
CA PHE A 179 -5.95 9.20 -5.60
C PHE A 179 -7.01 9.66 -4.60
N THR A 180 -7.87 8.73 -4.20
CA THR A 180 -8.91 8.97 -3.21
C THR A 180 -8.54 8.26 -1.91
N LEU A 181 -8.62 8.99 -0.79
CA LEU A 181 -8.52 8.46 0.55
C LEU A 181 -9.90 8.34 1.17
N ARG A 182 -10.14 7.24 1.88
CA ARG A 182 -11.27 7.07 2.78
C ARG A 182 -10.72 6.99 4.19
N ILE A 183 -11.23 7.84 5.08
CA ILE A 183 -10.71 8.02 6.44
C ILE A 183 -11.82 7.73 7.43
N ASP A 184 -11.55 6.81 8.36
CA ASP A 184 -12.40 6.59 9.53
C ASP A 184 -12.18 7.74 10.53
N THR A 185 -13.17 8.63 10.61
CA THR A 185 -13.10 9.85 11.44
C THR A 185 -13.27 9.59 12.93
N ASP A 186 -13.78 8.43 13.32
CA ASP A 186 -13.86 8.04 14.74
C ASP A 186 -12.49 7.66 15.29
N LEU A 187 -11.64 7.07 14.45
CA LEU A 187 -10.31 6.64 14.83
C LEU A 187 -9.27 7.76 14.67
N VAL A 188 -9.38 8.58 13.63
CA VAL A 188 -8.36 9.58 13.34
C VAL A 188 -8.94 10.85 12.71
N ALA A 189 -8.49 12.01 13.19
CA ALA A 189 -8.90 13.28 12.59
C ALA A 189 -8.31 13.46 11.18
N PRO A 190 -9.09 13.90 10.17
CA PRO A 190 -8.61 14.13 8.81
C PRO A 190 -7.40 15.06 8.72
N LYS A 191 -7.32 16.04 9.62
CA LYS A 191 -6.16 16.94 9.74
C LYS A 191 -4.86 16.18 10.01
N LEU A 192 -4.91 15.18 10.92
CA LEU A 192 -3.74 14.38 11.26
C LEU A 192 -3.32 13.50 10.07
N VAL A 193 -4.30 12.95 9.33
CA VAL A 193 -4.01 12.20 8.10
C VAL A 193 -3.35 13.10 7.06
N ARG A 194 -3.82 14.34 6.89
CA ARG A 194 -3.18 15.33 6.01
C ARG A 194 -1.73 15.57 6.41
N GLU A 195 -1.45 15.77 7.69
CA GLU A 195 -0.09 15.97 8.19
C GLU A 195 0.80 14.75 7.94
N ILE A 196 0.23 13.53 8.03
CA ILE A 196 0.93 12.27 7.71
C ILE A 196 1.27 12.21 6.22
N VAL A 197 0.35 12.56 5.33
CA VAL A 197 0.60 12.61 3.88
C VAL A 197 1.69 13.62 3.54
N ASP A 198 1.66 14.80 4.13
CA ASP A 198 2.71 15.82 3.96
C ASP A 198 4.08 15.33 4.46
N ALA A 199 4.11 14.63 5.59
CA ALA A 199 5.34 14.03 6.12
C ALA A 199 5.82 12.85 5.26
N ALA A 200 4.90 12.06 4.70
CA ALA A 200 5.20 10.99 3.76
C ALA A 200 5.97 11.54 2.57
N GLY A 201 5.51 12.63 1.97
CA GLY A 201 6.21 13.29 0.86
C GLY A 201 7.59 13.82 1.22
N LYS A 202 7.72 14.47 2.37
CA LYS A 202 8.98 15.11 2.78
C LYS A 202 10.03 14.16 3.30
N ARG A 203 9.64 13.11 4.03
CA ARG A 203 10.55 12.29 4.86
C ARG A 203 10.68 10.85 4.42
N VAL A 204 9.66 10.29 3.79
CA VAL A 204 9.64 8.89 3.34
C VAL A 204 9.87 8.79 1.84
N GLY A 205 9.05 9.46 1.04
CA GLY A 205 9.09 9.45 -0.42
C GLY A 205 8.52 8.18 -1.07
N LEU A 206 8.34 8.23 -2.38
CA LEU A 206 7.87 7.12 -3.22
C LEU A 206 8.99 6.58 -4.12
N GLY A 207 8.79 5.36 -4.62
CA GLY A 207 9.69 4.72 -5.56
C GLY A 207 11.01 4.28 -4.96
N ASP A 208 12.02 4.15 -5.83
CA ASP A 208 13.36 3.69 -5.43
C ASP A 208 14.27 4.84 -5.02
N PHE A 209 15.28 4.54 -4.22
CA PHE A 209 16.27 5.47 -3.70
C PHE A 209 15.66 6.75 -3.09
N ARG A 210 14.54 6.57 -2.38
CA ARG A 210 13.81 7.58 -1.64
C ARG A 210 14.46 7.92 -0.29
N PRO A 211 14.07 8.98 0.43
CA PRO A 211 14.64 9.37 1.71
C PRO A 211 14.68 8.26 2.77
N ASP A 212 13.64 7.44 2.87
CA ASP A 212 13.60 6.29 3.79
C ASP A 212 14.68 5.23 3.43
N CYS A 213 15.09 5.16 2.16
CA CYS A 213 16.20 4.36 1.65
C CYS A 213 17.52 5.17 1.49
N LYS A 214 17.66 6.28 2.20
CA LYS A 214 18.84 7.16 2.20
C LYS A 214 19.15 7.82 0.85
N GLY A 215 18.13 7.99 0.00
CA GLY A 215 18.23 8.65 -1.29
C GLY A 215 17.47 9.98 -1.35
N PRO A 216 17.70 10.78 -2.39
CA PRO A 216 17.05 12.09 -2.55
C PRO A 216 15.78 12.07 -3.40
N PHE A 217 15.41 10.93 -4.00
CA PHE A 217 14.36 10.82 -5.00
C PHE A 217 12.97 10.60 -4.41
N GLY A 218 11.92 10.81 -5.23
CA GLY A 218 10.54 10.48 -4.90
C GLY A 218 9.92 11.32 -3.80
N LYS A 219 10.47 12.49 -3.47
CA LYS A 219 9.79 13.45 -2.59
C LYS A 219 8.63 14.09 -3.31
N PHE A 220 7.55 14.38 -2.58
CA PHE A 220 6.36 15.00 -3.13
C PHE A 220 5.73 16.00 -2.17
N VAL A 221 4.86 16.83 -2.70
CA VAL A 221 4.00 17.77 -1.98
C VAL A 221 2.54 17.50 -2.34
N VAL A 222 1.64 17.80 -1.43
CA VAL A 222 0.20 17.73 -1.70
C VAL A 222 -0.24 19.04 -2.32
N THR A 223 -0.74 19.01 -3.55
CA THR A 223 -1.21 20.20 -4.30
C THR A 223 -2.71 20.37 -4.26
N SER A 224 -3.49 19.27 -4.11
CA SER A 224 -4.94 19.33 -3.86
C SER A 224 -5.32 18.42 -2.71
N TRP A 225 -6.34 18.88 -1.94
CA TRP A 225 -6.95 18.16 -0.84
C TRP A 225 -8.41 18.56 -0.75
N GLU A 226 -9.27 17.82 -1.42
CA GLU A 226 -10.69 18.11 -1.54
C GLU A 226 -11.47 17.08 -0.74
N VAL A 227 -12.31 17.57 0.16
CA VAL A 227 -13.10 16.73 1.06
C VAL A 227 -14.51 16.69 0.50
N ASP A 228 -15.06 15.49 0.28
CA ASP A 228 -16.46 15.34 -0.08
C ASP A 228 -17.36 15.80 1.08
N GLU A 229 -18.39 16.57 0.75
CA GLU A 229 -19.37 17.09 1.71
C GLU A 229 -20.34 16.01 2.20
#